data_582db567415eefa13d4a254fe61c5e2a
#
_entry.id   582db567415eefa13d4a254fe61c5e2a
#
_cell.length_a   1.000
_cell.length_b   1.000
_cell.length_c   1.000
_cell.angle_alpha   90.00
_cell.angle_beta   90.00
_cell.angle_gamma   90.00
#
_symmetry.space_group_name_H-M   'P 1'
#
loop_
_entity.id
_entity.type
_entity.pdbx_description
1 polymer ?
#
loop_
_entity_poly.entity_id
_entity_poly.type
_entity_poly.pdbx_seq_one_letter_code
_entity_poly.pdbx_strand_id
1 'polypeptide(L)'
;MLRPDGPVGSAAVADRDELLTLIKDLAVVHGEVILSSGQRADWYIDLRRVLLDGRAAPVAGRVMLDTTAGLTYDAVGGLTLGADPVATAMLHAAAARGRKLDSFVVRKSEKAHGMQRRIEGPDVAGRRVLAVEDTSTTGSSVLTAVDALTEAGAIVVGVAVVVERGARQKVADRGLPYVAAFELADLGLG
;
A
#
# COMPACT_ATOMS: atom_id res chain seq x y z
N MET A 1 26.88 11.71 -22.64
CA MET A 1 26.83 10.81 -21.46
C MET A 1 26.51 11.67 -20.25
N LEU A 2 25.23 11.93 -20.00
CA LEU A 2 24.73 12.77 -18.91
C LEU A 2 24.43 11.87 -17.70
N ARG A 3 25.04 12.18 -16.58
CA ARG A 3 24.79 11.51 -15.28
C ARG A 3 23.38 11.89 -14.77
N PRO A 4 22.57 10.96 -14.25
CA PRO A 4 21.29 11.25 -13.63
C PRO A 4 21.43 11.42 -12.11
N ASP A 5 22.34 12.30 -11.66
CA ASP A 5 22.52 12.61 -10.23
C ASP A 5 22.10 14.07 -10.00
N GLY A 6 20.82 14.34 -10.15
CA GLY A 6 20.18 15.63 -9.92
C GLY A 6 18.97 15.49 -8.97
N PRO A 7 18.22 16.54 -8.68
CA PRO A 7 17.39 16.79 -7.49
C PRO A 7 16.33 15.75 -7.12
N VAL A 8 16.14 14.68 -7.88
CA VAL A 8 15.13 13.62 -7.60
C VAL A 8 15.42 12.89 -6.27
N GLY A 9 16.68 12.64 -5.95
CA GLY A 9 17.03 11.98 -4.69
C GLY A 9 16.72 12.82 -3.44
N SER A 10 16.93 14.14 -3.52
CA SER A 10 16.66 15.06 -2.40
C SER A 10 15.15 15.23 -2.15
N ALA A 11 14.33 15.33 -3.20
CA ALA A 11 12.88 15.46 -3.08
C ALA A 11 12.24 14.17 -2.52
N ALA A 12 12.70 13.00 -2.95
CA ALA A 12 12.20 11.72 -2.44
C ALA A 12 12.50 11.52 -0.95
N VAL A 13 13.69 11.95 -0.49
CA VAL A 13 14.03 11.94 0.94
C VAL A 13 13.13 12.88 1.72
N ALA A 14 12.91 14.11 1.22
CA ALA A 14 12.04 15.09 1.87
C ALA A 14 10.58 14.59 1.95
N ASP A 15 10.03 13.98 0.89
CA ASP A 15 8.70 13.40 0.89
C ASP A 15 8.58 12.26 1.92
N ARG A 16 9.62 11.41 2.04
CA ARG A 16 9.64 10.31 3.02
C ARG A 16 9.64 10.83 4.46
N ASP A 17 10.46 11.85 4.75
CA ASP A 17 10.57 12.46 6.09
C ASP A 17 9.26 13.19 6.45
N GLU A 18 8.66 13.90 5.49
CA GLU A 18 7.36 14.56 5.66
C GLU A 18 6.27 13.53 5.97
N LEU A 19 6.18 12.45 5.18
CA LEU A 19 5.19 11.39 5.41
C LEU A 19 5.38 10.72 6.76
N LEU A 20 6.62 10.45 7.16
CA LEU A 20 6.93 9.86 8.47
C LEU A 20 6.43 10.74 9.61
N THR A 21 6.64 12.06 9.51
CA THR A 21 6.15 13.03 10.50
C THR A 21 4.62 13.02 10.56
N LEU A 22 3.95 13.08 9.40
CA LEU A 22 2.49 13.04 9.31
C LEU A 22 1.89 11.74 9.86
N ILE A 23 2.56 10.60 9.64
CA ILE A 23 2.13 9.31 10.22
C ILE A 23 2.21 9.36 11.75
N LYS A 24 3.32 9.86 12.31
CA LYS A 24 3.49 9.99 13.76
C LYS A 24 2.44 10.90 14.39
N ASP A 25 2.16 12.02 13.73
CA ASP A 25 1.24 13.03 14.26
C ASP A 25 -0.24 12.64 14.14
N LEU A 26 -0.62 11.99 13.05
CA LEU A 26 -2.03 11.76 12.71
C LEU A 26 -2.49 10.32 12.94
N ALA A 27 -1.63 9.33 12.69
CA ALA A 27 -2.03 7.93 12.68
C ALA A 27 -1.70 7.18 13.98
N VAL A 28 -0.64 7.57 14.67
CA VAL A 28 -0.23 6.92 15.92
C VAL A 28 -1.09 7.45 17.07
N VAL A 29 -1.84 6.54 17.68
CA VAL A 29 -2.66 6.84 18.88
C VAL A 29 -2.03 6.11 20.05
N HIS A 30 -1.59 6.86 21.05
CA HIS A 30 -1.06 6.33 22.30
C HIS A 30 -2.22 6.16 23.30
N GLY A 31 -2.21 5.07 24.04
CA GLY A 31 -3.20 4.75 25.05
C GLY A 31 -3.58 3.27 25.03
N GLU A 32 -4.20 2.79 26.11
CA GLU A 32 -4.65 1.41 26.20
C GLU A 32 -5.72 1.11 25.12
N VAL A 33 -5.38 0.25 24.17
CA VAL A 33 -6.26 -0.17 23.08
C VAL A 33 -6.41 -1.68 23.12
N ILE A 34 -7.65 -2.17 22.96
CA ILE A 34 -7.90 -3.60 22.78
C ILE A 34 -7.90 -3.87 21.28
N LEU A 35 -6.91 -4.65 20.82
CA LEU A 35 -6.81 -5.06 19.42
C LEU A 35 -7.91 -6.06 19.05
N SER A 36 -8.17 -6.25 17.76
CA SER A 36 -9.13 -7.24 17.27
C SER A 36 -8.82 -8.69 17.69
N SER A 37 -7.57 -8.96 18.08
CA SER A 37 -7.13 -10.21 18.70
C SER A 37 -7.51 -10.38 20.17
N GLY A 38 -8.07 -9.33 20.82
CA GLY A 38 -8.33 -9.26 22.25
C GLY A 38 -7.12 -8.88 23.09
N GLN A 39 -5.94 -8.70 22.50
CA GLN A 39 -4.73 -8.28 23.20
C GLN A 39 -4.78 -6.77 23.50
N ARG A 40 -4.23 -6.38 24.66
CA ARG A 40 -4.00 -4.98 25.00
C ARG A 40 -2.71 -4.49 24.37
N ALA A 41 -2.75 -3.27 23.83
CA ALA A 41 -1.60 -2.59 23.29
C ALA A 41 -1.59 -1.14 23.82
N ASP A 42 -0.40 -0.58 24.00
CA ASP A 42 -0.22 0.80 24.47
C ASP A 42 -0.28 1.81 23.31
N TRP A 43 -0.46 1.34 22.10
CA TRP A 43 -0.59 2.16 20.90
C TRP A 43 -1.37 1.44 19.79
N TYR A 44 -1.93 2.24 18.90
CA TYR A 44 -2.62 1.79 17.70
C TYR A 44 -2.23 2.69 16.53
N ILE A 45 -2.13 2.11 15.32
CA ILE A 45 -1.90 2.86 14.07
C ILE A 45 -3.14 2.79 13.21
N ASP A 46 -3.70 3.96 12.86
CA ASP A 46 -4.77 4.11 11.87
C ASP A 46 -4.29 4.96 10.70
N LEU A 47 -3.71 4.32 9.69
CA LEU A 47 -3.19 5.02 8.51
C LEU A 47 -4.26 5.65 7.64
N ARG A 48 -5.54 5.28 7.79
CA ARG A 48 -6.64 5.95 7.08
C ARG A 48 -6.73 7.42 7.45
N ARG A 49 -6.35 7.79 8.67
CA ARG A 49 -6.26 9.19 9.13
C ARG A 49 -5.22 10.01 8.37
N VAL A 50 -4.19 9.36 7.85
CA VAL A 50 -3.13 9.97 7.01
C VAL A 50 -3.48 9.86 5.54
N LEU A 51 -3.85 8.67 5.09
CA LEU A 51 -4.06 8.37 3.67
C LEU A 51 -5.31 9.06 3.10
N LEU A 52 -6.20 9.57 3.95
CA LEU A 52 -7.37 10.37 3.60
C LEU A 52 -7.21 11.85 3.99
N ASP A 53 -6.06 12.27 4.55
CA ASP A 53 -5.73 13.68 4.82
C ASP A 53 -5.25 14.36 3.53
N GLY A 54 -5.79 15.54 3.22
CA GLY A 54 -5.50 16.24 1.97
C GLY A 54 -4.06 16.71 1.80
N ARG A 55 -3.27 16.79 2.88
CA ARG A 55 -1.83 17.11 2.84
C ARG A 55 -1.01 15.84 2.66
N ALA A 56 -1.36 14.78 3.40
CA ALA A 56 -0.57 13.58 3.49
C ALA A 56 -0.79 12.62 2.31
N ALA A 57 -2.01 12.50 1.79
CA ALA A 57 -2.32 11.57 0.70
C ALA A 57 -1.46 11.79 -0.57
N PRO A 58 -1.24 13.04 -1.05
CA PRO A 58 -0.34 13.25 -2.20
C PRO A 58 1.11 12.83 -1.92
N VAL A 59 1.60 13.09 -0.70
CA VAL A 59 2.96 12.69 -0.27
C VAL A 59 3.07 11.16 -0.21
N ALA A 60 2.07 10.49 0.38
CA ALA A 60 2.01 9.03 0.45
C ALA A 60 2.07 8.39 -0.95
N GLY A 61 1.34 8.94 -1.92
CA GLY A 61 1.38 8.46 -3.31
C GLY A 61 2.78 8.55 -3.92
N ARG A 62 3.50 9.66 -3.72
CA ARG A 62 4.87 9.84 -4.22
C ARG A 62 5.85 8.88 -3.54
N VAL A 63 5.78 8.77 -2.21
CA VAL A 63 6.63 7.86 -1.43
C VAL A 63 6.42 6.41 -1.85
N MET A 64 5.17 5.98 -2.01
CA MET A 64 4.86 4.61 -2.44
C MET A 64 5.34 4.32 -3.87
N LEU A 65 5.27 5.27 -4.81
CA LEU A 65 5.85 5.12 -6.14
C LEU A 65 7.37 4.97 -6.08
N ASP A 66 8.04 5.73 -5.24
CA ASP A 66 9.50 5.67 -5.09
C ASP A 66 9.92 4.37 -4.38
N THR A 67 9.18 3.93 -3.36
CA THR A 67 9.38 2.65 -2.66
C THR A 67 9.27 1.45 -3.63
N THR A 68 8.41 1.56 -4.63
CA THR A 68 8.13 0.48 -5.59
C THR A 68 8.84 0.66 -6.94
N ALA A 69 9.79 1.59 -7.05
CA ALA A 69 10.48 1.94 -8.31
C ALA A 69 11.21 0.76 -8.96
N GLY A 70 11.62 -0.25 -8.16
CA GLY A 70 12.25 -1.48 -8.65
C GLY A 70 11.28 -2.51 -9.26
N LEU A 71 9.96 -2.27 -9.17
CA LEU A 71 8.93 -3.17 -9.69
C LEU A 71 8.27 -2.57 -10.93
N THR A 72 7.96 -3.41 -11.92
CA THR A 72 7.23 -2.98 -13.12
C THR A 72 5.80 -3.49 -13.07
N TYR A 73 4.83 -2.58 -13.04
CA TYR A 73 3.39 -2.88 -12.97
C TYR A 73 2.57 -1.83 -13.72
N ASP A 74 1.38 -2.25 -14.17
CA ASP A 74 0.45 -1.45 -14.98
C ASP A 74 -0.77 -0.98 -14.17
N ALA A 75 -1.04 -1.68 -13.05
CA ALA A 75 -2.14 -1.35 -12.16
C ALA A 75 -1.78 -1.67 -10.71
N VAL A 76 -2.43 -0.98 -9.78
CA VAL A 76 -2.20 -1.07 -8.33
C VAL A 76 -3.54 -1.13 -7.59
N GLY A 77 -3.61 -1.93 -6.54
CA GLY A 77 -4.81 -2.04 -5.71
C GLY A 77 -4.68 -3.12 -4.66
N GLY A 78 -5.73 -3.35 -3.90
CA GLY A 78 -5.72 -4.37 -2.85
C GLY A 78 -7.08 -4.50 -2.18
N LEU A 79 -7.10 -5.13 -1.02
CA LEU A 79 -8.34 -5.41 -0.30
C LEU A 79 -8.92 -4.13 0.30
N THR A 80 -10.20 -3.88 -0.01
CA THR A 80 -10.91 -2.73 0.57
C THR A 80 -10.99 -2.90 2.10
N LEU A 81 -10.83 -1.86 2.91
CA LEU A 81 -10.77 -0.42 2.71
C LEU A 81 -9.33 0.12 2.75
N GLY A 82 -8.37 -0.59 3.37
CA GLY A 82 -7.02 -0.09 3.65
C GLY A 82 -6.22 0.22 2.39
N ALA A 83 -6.33 -0.62 1.37
CA ALA A 83 -5.63 -0.46 0.11
C ALA A 83 -6.15 0.69 -0.76
N ASP A 84 -7.44 1.03 -0.67
CA ASP A 84 -8.09 1.95 -1.61
C ASP A 84 -7.44 3.34 -1.64
N PRO A 85 -7.20 4.01 -0.49
CA PRO A 85 -6.55 5.32 -0.50
C PRO A 85 -5.08 5.25 -0.94
N VAL A 86 -4.35 4.17 -0.63
CA VAL A 86 -2.97 3.97 -1.09
C VAL A 86 -2.93 3.90 -2.62
N ALA A 87 -3.75 3.03 -3.21
CA ALA A 87 -3.80 2.84 -4.66
C ALA A 87 -4.22 4.12 -5.38
N THR A 88 -5.22 4.84 -4.86
CA THR A 88 -5.68 6.11 -5.42
C THR A 88 -4.59 7.19 -5.35
N ALA A 89 -3.88 7.30 -4.22
CA ALA A 89 -2.77 8.24 -4.09
C ALA A 89 -1.64 7.93 -5.08
N MET A 90 -1.28 6.65 -5.25
CA MET A 90 -0.28 6.21 -6.23
C MET A 90 -0.70 6.51 -7.67
N LEU A 91 -1.97 6.28 -8.04
CA LEU A 91 -2.52 6.60 -9.35
C LEU A 91 -2.35 8.09 -9.67
N HIS A 92 -2.75 8.97 -8.75
CA HIS A 92 -2.64 10.41 -8.95
C HIS A 92 -1.18 10.89 -8.99
N ALA A 93 -0.32 10.36 -8.13
CA ALA A 93 1.11 10.67 -8.14
C ALA A 93 1.79 10.19 -9.44
N ALA A 94 1.40 9.04 -9.98
CA ALA A 94 1.89 8.53 -11.26
C ALA A 94 1.46 9.45 -12.42
N ALA A 95 0.20 9.88 -12.45
CA ALA A 95 -0.30 10.81 -13.45
C ALA A 95 0.45 12.15 -13.41
N ALA A 96 0.75 12.68 -12.23
CA ALA A 96 1.57 13.88 -12.07
C ALA A 96 3.00 13.74 -12.60
N ARG A 97 3.52 12.50 -12.66
CA ARG A 97 4.83 12.16 -13.27
C ARG A 97 4.71 11.75 -14.75
N GLY A 98 3.54 11.92 -15.38
CA GLY A 98 3.31 11.52 -16.78
C GLY A 98 3.26 10.00 -17.01
N ARG A 99 3.17 9.20 -15.94
CA ARG A 99 3.06 7.73 -15.99
C ARG A 99 1.59 7.34 -15.96
N LYS A 100 1.16 6.49 -16.92
CA LYS A 100 -0.15 5.86 -16.84
C LYS A 100 -0.08 4.71 -15.80
N LEU A 101 -0.96 4.77 -14.81
CA LEU A 101 -1.16 3.75 -13.80
C LEU A 101 -2.65 3.64 -13.51
N ASP A 102 -3.22 2.45 -13.62
CA ASP A 102 -4.61 2.22 -13.24
C ASP A 102 -4.70 1.80 -11.77
N SER A 103 -5.88 1.97 -11.14
CA SER A 103 -6.15 1.39 -9.84
C SER A 103 -7.38 0.49 -9.88
N PHE A 104 -7.41 -0.50 -8.98
CA PHE A 104 -8.51 -1.43 -8.79
C PHE A 104 -8.76 -1.65 -7.29
N VAL A 105 -9.94 -2.17 -6.97
CA VAL A 105 -10.34 -2.52 -5.60
C VAL A 105 -10.67 -4.00 -5.54
N VAL A 106 -10.14 -4.72 -4.55
CA VAL A 106 -10.51 -6.10 -4.25
C VAL A 106 -11.52 -6.10 -3.10
N ARG A 107 -12.70 -6.65 -3.34
CA ARG A 107 -13.76 -6.78 -2.33
C ARG A 107 -13.47 -7.94 -1.37
N LYS A 108 -13.92 -7.81 -0.13
CA LYS A 108 -13.82 -8.88 0.89
C LYS A 108 -14.63 -10.13 0.52
N SER A 109 -15.75 -9.92 -0.18
CA SER A 109 -16.64 -10.99 -0.66
C SER A 109 -17.15 -10.68 -2.06
N GLU A 110 -17.60 -11.69 -2.77
CA GLU A 110 -18.29 -11.54 -4.05
C GLU A 110 -19.60 -10.76 -3.90
N LYS A 111 -20.07 -10.15 -4.99
CA LYS A 111 -21.41 -9.53 -5.02
C LYS A 111 -22.47 -10.61 -4.96
N ALA A 112 -23.46 -10.44 -4.10
CA ALA A 112 -24.60 -11.33 -4.01
C ALA A 112 -25.50 -11.29 -5.28
N HIS A 113 -25.42 -10.21 -6.07
CA HIS A 113 -26.22 -9.98 -7.28
C HIS A 113 -25.41 -9.33 -8.40
N GLY A 114 -25.71 -9.63 -9.64
CA GLY A 114 -25.05 -9.12 -10.85
C GLY A 114 -23.85 -9.98 -11.28
N MET A 115 -22.90 -9.41 -12.03
CA MET A 115 -21.63 -10.08 -12.30
C MET A 115 -20.87 -10.23 -10.98
N GLN A 116 -20.69 -11.45 -10.49
CA GLN A 116 -20.07 -11.83 -9.23
C GLN A 116 -18.54 -11.51 -9.22
N ARG A 117 -18.20 -10.29 -9.62
CA ARG A 117 -16.81 -9.86 -9.69
C ARG A 117 -16.34 -9.43 -8.30
N ARG A 118 -15.21 -9.99 -7.91
CA ARG A 118 -14.51 -9.64 -6.68
C ARG A 118 -13.59 -8.45 -6.84
N ILE A 119 -13.26 -8.09 -8.09
CA ILE A 119 -12.39 -6.97 -8.43
C ILE A 119 -13.21 -5.90 -9.15
N GLU A 120 -13.13 -4.68 -8.67
CA GLU A 120 -13.76 -3.48 -9.24
C GLU A 120 -12.71 -2.60 -9.90
N GLY A 121 -13.06 -1.95 -11.01
CA GLY A 121 -12.19 -1.09 -11.78
C GLY A 121 -11.86 -1.66 -13.15
N PRO A 122 -10.74 -1.25 -13.77
CA PRO A 122 -10.27 -1.78 -15.05
C PRO A 122 -9.97 -3.27 -14.97
N ASP A 123 -10.07 -3.97 -16.12
CA ASP A 123 -9.73 -5.38 -16.21
C ASP A 123 -8.26 -5.61 -15.84
N VAL A 124 -8.01 -6.64 -15.01
CA VAL A 124 -6.68 -7.01 -14.52
C VAL A 124 -6.13 -8.28 -15.17
N ALA A 125 -6.94 -9.03 -15.92
CA ALA A 125 -6.52 -10.28 -16.55
C ALA A 125 -5.34 -10.06 -17.50
N GLY A 126 -4.28 -10.86 -17.35
CA GLY A 126 -3.04 -10.78 -18.11
C GLY A 126 -2.17 -9.55 -17.81
N ARG A 127 -2.59 -8.67 -16.91
CA ARG A 127 -1.84 -7.45 -16.55
C ARG A 127 -0.91 -7.69 -15.37
N ARG A 128 0.20 -6.97 -15.35
CA ARG A 128 1.11 -6.93 -14.21
C ARG A 128 0.54 -5.99 -13.16
N VAL A 129 0.26 -6.52 -11.98
CA VAL A 129 -0.39 -5.76 -10.91
C VAL A 129 0.43 -5.80 -9.63
N LEU A 130 0.42 -4.70 -8.90
CA LEU A 130 1.00 -4.57 -7.57
C LEU A 130 -0.12 -4.62 -6.53
N ALA A 131 -0.04 -5.56 -5.58
CA ALA A 131 -0.95 -5.58 -4.44
C ALA A 131 -0.44 -4.61 -3.36
N VAL A 132 -1.30 -3.72 -2.87
CA VAL A 132 -0.95 -2.75 -1.83
C VAL A 132 -1.85 -2.88 -0.60
N GLU A 133 -1.34 -2.41 0.53
CA GLU A 133 -2.08 -2.29 1.78
C GLU A 133 -1.56 -1.09 2.58
N ASP A 134 -2.35 -0.55 3.49
CA ASP A 134 -1.90 0.50 4.41
C ASP A 134 -0.93 -0.08 5.45
N THR A 135 -1.35 -1.06 6.23
CA THR A 135 -0.50 -1.81 7.16
C THR A 135 -0.71 -3.31 7.00
N SER A 136 0.30 -4.12 7.28
CA SER A 136 0.13 -5.56 7.27
C SER A 136 0.83 -6.22 8.46
N THR A 137 0.03 -6.85 9.33
CA THR A 137 0.52 -7.57 10.53
C THR A 137 0.66 -9.07 10.25
N THR A 138 -0.43 -9.70 9.85
CA THR A 138 -0.47 -11.15 9.59
C THR A 138 -0.35 -11.49 8.11
N GLY A 139 -0.40 -10.50 7.23
CA GLY A 139 -0.44 -10.69 5.79
C GLY A 139 -1.80 -11.17 5.24
N SER A 140 -2.79 -11.44 6.10
CA SER A 140 -4.05 -12.06 5.67
C SER A 140 -4.81 -11.22 4.63
N SER A 141 -4.95 -9.91 4.85
CA SER A 141 -5.66 -9.02 3.93
C SER A 141 -5.00 -8.96 2.56
N VAL A 142 -3.68 -8.69 2.55
CA VAL A 142 -2.96 -8.56 1.29
C VAL A 142 -2.86 -9.89 0.54
N LEU A 143 -2.71 -11.02 1.25
CA LEU A 143 -2.71 -12.34 0.60
C LEU A 143 -4.09 -12.73 0.07
N THR A 144 -5.17 -12.33 0.74
CA THR A 144 -6.53 -12.46 0.21
C THR A 144 -6.69 -11.69 -1.11
N ALA A 145 -6.10 -10.48 -1.21
CA ALA A 145 -6.09 -9.73 -2.46
C ALA A 145 -5.25 -10.42 -3.53
N VAL A 146 -4.07 -10.94 -3.19
CA VAL A 146 -3.20 -11.69 -4.10
C VAL A 146 -3.92 -12.90 -4.68
N ASP A 147 -4.63 -13.68 -3.84
CA ASP A 147 -5.37 -14.85 -4.29
C ASP A 147 -6.49 -14.47 -5.28
N ALA A 148 -7.29 -13.44 -4.95
CA ALA A 148 -8.34 -12.95 -5.84
C ALA A 148 -7.81 -12.41 -7.19
N LEU A 149 -6.66 -11.73 -7.16
CA LEU A 149 -5.99 -11.22 -8.37
C LEU A 149 -5.48 -12.37 -9.24
N THR A 150 -4.89 -13.38 -8.61
CA THR A 150 -4.40 -14.59 -9.30
C THR A 150 -5.56 -15.37 -9.94
N GLU A 151 -6.66 -15.55 -9.21
CA GLU A 151 -7.89 -16.18 -9.71
C GLU A 151 -8.49 -15.42 -10.91
N ALA A 152 -8.37 -14.07 -10.91
CA ALA A 152 -8.78 -13.22 -12.02
C ALA A 152 -7.79 -13.21 -13.19
N GLY A 153 -6.72 -14.00 -13.15
CA GLY A 153 -5.72 -14.09 -14.21
C GLY A 153 -4.72 -12.94 -14.28
N ALA A 154 -4.60 -12.14 -13.22
CA ALA A 154 -3.58 -11.10 -13.12
C ALA A 154 -2.19 -11.70 -12.82
N ILE A 155 -1.14 -11.00 -13.23
CA ILE A 155 0.24 -11.33 -12.90
C ILE A 155 0.65 -10.45 -11.71
N VAL A 156 0.57 -10.98 -10.50
CA VAL A 156 0.96 -10.24 -9.30
C VAL A 156 2.48 -10.16 -9.22
N VAL A 157 3.03 -8.95 -9.31
CA VAL A 157 4.49 -8.72 -9.35
C VAL A 157 5.12 -8.50 -7.98
N GLY A 158 4.32 -8.29 -6.96
CA GLY A 158 4.76 -8.08 -5.59
C GLY A 158 3.69 -7.47 -4.70
N VAL A 159 4.09 -7.21 -3.49
CA VAL A 159 3.28 -6.58 -2.45
C VAL A 159 4.01 -5.35 -1.93
N ALA A 160 3.28 -4.24 -1.71
CA ALA A 160 3.82 -3.05 -1.10
C ALA A 160 2.90 -2.54 0.02
N VAL A 161 3.47 -2.14 1.15
CA VAL A 161 2.73 -1.59 2.28
C VAL A 161 3.30 -0.25 2.72
N VAL A 162 2.48 0.60 3.31
CA VAL A 162 2.98 1.86 3.87
C VAL A 162 3.77 1.57 5.15
N VAL A 163 3.21 0.78 6.08
CA VAL A 163 3.90 0.39 7.33
C VAL A 163 3.92 -1.13 7.49
N GLU A 164 5.10 -1.70 7.57
CA GLU A 164 5.34 -3.11 7.90
C GLU A 164 5.11 -3.38 9.39
N ARG A 165 4.39 -4.47 9.69
CA ARG A 165 4.07 -4.87 11.06
C ARG A 165 4.18 -6.40 11.31
N GLY A 166 4.92 -7.13 10.47
CA GLY A 166 5.18 -8.57 10.64
C GLY A 166 4.70 -9.47 9.49
N ALA A 167 4.21 -8.93 8.38
CA ALA A 167 3.71 -9.73 7.25
C ALA A 167 4.79 -10.22 6.29
N ARG A 168 5.98 -9.63 6.32
CA ARG A 168 7.07 -9.84 5.35
C ARG A 168 7.33 -11.31 5.04
N GLN A 169 7.52 -12.13 6.08
CA GLN A 169 7.85 -13.55 5.90
C GLN A 169 6.73 -14.31 5.19
N LYS A 170 5.47 -14.08 5.57
CA LYS A 170 4.33 -14.78 4.95
C LYS A 170 4.14 -14.44 3.48
N VAL A 171 4.46 -13.20 3.07
CA VAL A 171 4.42 -12.81 1.66
C VAL A 171 5.61 -13.41 0.91
N ALA A 172 6.80 -13.43 1.52
CA ALA A 172 7.98 -14.07 0.96
C ALA A 172 7.79 -15.59 0.76
N ASP A 173 7.09 -16.27 1.68
CA ASP A 173 6.75 -17.70 1.56
C ASP A 173 5.85 -18.01 0.36
N ARG A 174 5.13 -16.98 -0.17
CA ARG A 174 4.36 -17.05 -1.42
C ARG A 174 5.22 -16.76 -2.68
N GLY A 175 6.54 -16.56 -2.51
CA GLY A 175 7.46 -16.25 -3.60
C GLY A 175 7.31 -14.84 -4.18
N LEU A 176 6.65 -13.92 -3.46
CA LEU A 176 6.42 -12.57 -3.93
C LEU A 176 7.41 -11.56 -3.32
N PRO A 177 7.95 -10.65 -4.12
CA PRO A 177 8.65 -9.48 -3.62
C PRO A 177 7.77 -8.69 -2.64
N TYR A 178 8.37 -8.24 -1.53
CA TYR A 178 7.68 -7.44 -0.52
C TYR A 178 8.48 -6.19 -0.19
N VAL A 179 7.86 -5.04 -0.30
CA VAL A 179 8.47 -3.75 0.02
C VAL A 179 7.57 -2.95 0.99
N ALA A 180 8.19 -2.17 1.85
CA ALA A 180 7.50 -1.27 2.77
C ALA A 180 8.12 0.12 2.72
N ALA A 181 7.32 1.16 2.86
CA ALA A 181 7.82 2.52 2.99
C ALA A 181 8.44 2.73 4.38
N PHE A 182 7.84 2.16 5.43
CA PHE A 182 8.29 2.31 6.82
C PHE A 182 8.19 0.98 7.58
N GLU A 183 9.11 0.83 8.54
CA GLU A 183 9.06 -0.19 9.58
C GLU A 183 8.53 0.41 10.89
N LEU A 184 8.10 -0.41 11.85
CA LEU A 184 7.66 0.09 13.18
C LEU A 184 8.77 0.88 13.89
N ALA A 185 10.02 0.50 13.71
CA ALA A 185 11.18 1.19 14.28
C ALA A 185 11.30 2.65 13.78
N ASP A 186 10.96 2.94 12.50
CA ASP A 186 10.93 4.30 11.96
C ASP A 186 9.94 5.20 12.72
N LEU A 187 8.85 4.58 13.21
CA LEU A 187 7.80 5.26 13.96
C LEU A 187 8.11 5.38 15.46
N GLY A 188 9.18 4.75 15.94
CA GLY A 188 9.49 4.64 17.37
C GLY A 188 8.59 3.64 18.11
N LEU A 189 8.02 2.68 17.40
CA LEU A 189 7.07 1.67 17.88
C LEU A 189 7.70 0.27 17.69
N GLY A 190 8.70 -0.06 18.47
CA GLY A 190 9.42 -1.34 18.36
C GLY A 190 9.70 -1.96 19.72
#